data_a35d2a076c53ba6199b63a8ce70483c0
#
_entry.id   a35d2a076c53ba6199b63a8ce70483c0
#
_cell.length_a   1.000
_cell.length_b   1.000
_cell.length_c   1.000
_cell.angle_alpha   90.00
_cell.angle_beta   90.00
_cell.angle_gamma   90.00
#
_symmetry.space_group_name_H-M   'P 1'
#
loop_
_entity.id
_entity.type
_entity.pdbx_description
1 polymer ?
#
loop_
_entity_poly.entity_id
_entity_poly.type
_entity_poly.pdbx_seq_one_letter_code
_entity_poly.pdbx_strand_id
1 'polypeptide(L)'
;MDTVVREAVPGDGPGIATLITEEAPHFDLQGYPEDLWPDHLVVLVAEREGHIVGWLEGILDGEYEGSGAPVPPPHGYILAIVVDEEQRHHGIGGDLIEKFMEEALAAKVEWVFLIPEGGEGCEDRVRFFIHSGFTPTEVLDEKRLIMARWT
;
A
#
# COMPACT_ATOMS: atom_id res chain seq x y z
N MET A 1 12.18 17.95 10.01
CA MET A 1 11.38 17.05 10.84
C MET A 1 11.30 15.72 10.16
N ASP A 2 11.70 14.70 10.88
CA ASP A 2 11.82 13.38 10.31
C ASP A 2 10.50 12.64 10.31
N THR A 3 10.24 11.93 9.22
CA THR A 3 9.13 11.01 9.12
C THR A 3 9.66 9.61 9.40
N VAL A 4 8.97 8.87 10.25
CA VAL A 4 9.32 7.49 10.57
C VAL A 4 8.29 6.56 9.93
N VAL A 5 8.76 5.63 9.12
CA VAL A 5 7.94 4.58 8.54
C VAL A 5 8.16 3.30 9.34
N ARG A 6 7.09 2.71 9.83
CA ARG A 6 7.15 1.56 10.73
C ARG A 6 5.89 0.71 10.62
N GLU A 7 5.93 -0.47 11.21
CA GLU A 7 4.72 -1.26 11.35
C GLU A 7 3.74 -0.58 12.31
N ALA A 8 2.46 -0.69 12.02
CA ALA A 8 1.42 -0.19 12.90
C ALA A 8 1.32 -1.06 14.16
N VAL A 9 1.05 -0.43 15.28
CA VAL A 9 0.87 -1.11 16.57
C VAL A 9 -0.47 -0.68 17.18
N PRO A 10 -1.00 -1.41 18.18
CA PRO A 10 -2.20 -0.96 18.89
C PRO A 10 -2.01 0.49 19.39
N GLY A 11 -3.03 1.31 19.15
CA GLY A 11 -2.96 2.76 19.40
C GLY A 11 -2.88 3.57 18.10
N ASP A 12 -2.40 2.97 17.00
CA ASP A 12 -2.33 3.67 15.71
C ASP A 12 -3.67 3.69 14.96
N GLY A 13 -4.57 2.76 15.29
CA GLY A 13 -5.84 2.60 14.56
C GLY A 13 -6.67 3.85 14.42
N PRO A 14 -6.93 4.60 15.49
CA PRO A 14 -7.68 5.86 15.37
C PRO A 14 -7.02 6.87 14.42
N GLY A 15 -5.69 6.98 14.46
CA GLY A 15 -4.96 7.87 13.56
C GLY A 15 -5.06 7.44 12.11
N ILE A 16 -5.00 6.12 11.85
CA ILE A 16 -5.20 5.56 10.52
C ILE A 16 -6.62 5.89 10.03
N ALA A 17 -7.63 5.66 10.88
CA ALA A 17 -9.02 5.93 10.54
C ALA A 17 -9.24 7.42 10.21
N THR A 18 -8.61 8.31 10.96
CA THR A 18 -8.68 9.76 10.69
C THR A 18 -8.07 10.09 9.33
N LEU A 19 -6.90 9.54 9.03
CA LEU A 19 -6.24 9.76 7.75
C LEU A 19 -7.11 9.28 6.59
N ILE A 20 -7.67 8.08 6.69
CA ILE A 20 -8.55 7.53 5.66
C ILE A 20 -9.78 8.41 5.47
N THR A 21 -10.41 8.82 6.56
CA THR A 21 -11.60 9.67 6.51
C THR A 21 -11.33 11.00 5.80
N GLU A 22 -10.16 11.59 6.05
CA GLU A 22 -9.79 12.88 5.45
C GLU A 22 -9.36 12.76 3.99
N GLU A 23 -8.58 11.73 3.65
CA GLU A 23 -7.93 11.63 2.35
C GLU A 23 -8.60 10.66 1.37
N ALA A 24 -9.28 9.65 1.88
CA ALA A 24 -9.91 8.60 1.06
C ALA A 24 -11.23 8.17 1.69
N PRO A 25 -12.20 9.08 1.82
CA PRO A 25 -13.45 8.81 2.55
C PRO A 25 -14.31 7.70 1.96
N HIS A 26 -14.03 7.28 0.73
CA HIS A 26 -14.72 6.17 0.08
C HIS A 26 -14.20 4.80 0.53
N PHE A 27 -13.07 4.74 1.23
CA PHE A 27 -12.57 3.47 1.76
C PHE A 27 -13.31 3.09 3.03
N ASP A 28 -13.53 1.78 3.19
CA ASP A 28 -14.11 1.24 4.42
C ASP A 28 -13.04 1.32 5.54
N LEU A 29 -13.42 1.83 6.70
CA LEU A 29 -12.51 1.92 7.84
C LEU A 29 -12.21 0.56 8.47
N GLN A 30 -13.01 -0.45 8.16
CA GLN A 30 -12.84 -1.80 8.73
C GLN A 30 -12.72 -1.73 10.26
N GLY A 31 -11.78 -2.42 10.85
CA GLY A 31 -11.57 -2.41 12.29
C GLY A 31 -10.55 -1.39 12.79
N TYR A 32 -10.08 -0.48 11.94
CA TYR A 32 -9.05 0.47 12.34
C TYR A 32 -9.42 1.34 13.53
N PRO A 33 -10.64 1.93 13.60
CA PRO A 33 -10.95 2.77 14.76
C PRO A 33 -10.82 2.06 16.10
N GLU A 34 -10.98 0.74 16.15
CA GLU A 34 -10.91 -0.07 17.35
C GLU A 34 -9.55 -0.78 17.50
N ASP A 35 -8.56 -0.46 16.71
CA ASP A 35 -7.25 -1.16 16.68
C ASP A 35 -7.38 -2.65 16.36
N LEU A 36 -8.37 -3.01 15.55
CA LEU A 36 -8.63 -4.40 15.17
C LEU A 36 -8.34 -4.61 13.69
N TRP A 37 -7.26 -5.29 13.37
CA TRP A 37 -6.98 -5.77 12.02
C TRP A 37 -6.39 -7.17 12.09
N PRO A 38 -6.67 -8.01 11.04
CA PRO A 38 -6.18 -9.39 11.05
C PRO A 38 -4.64 -9.49 11.04
N ASP A 39 -4.12 -10.50 11.68
CA ASP A 39 -2.66 -10.72 11.78
C ASP A 39 -1.98 -10.92 10.43
N HIS A 40 -2.71 -11.40 9.41
CA HIS A 40 -2.13 -11.64 8.11
C HIS A 40 -1.93 -10.35 7.29
N LEU A 41 -2.55 -9.26 7.71
CA LEU A 41 -2.33 -7.97 7.04
C LEU A 41 -1.00 -7.36 7.48
N VAL A 42 -0.27 -6.86 6.50
CA VAL A 42 0.87 -5.98 6.77
C VAL A 42 0.30 -4.56 6.79
N VAL A 43 0.37 -3.91 7.93
CA VAL A 43 -0.11 -2.53 8.09
C VAL A 43 1.08 -1.65 8.46
N LEU A 44 1.38 -0.70 7.61
CA LEU A 44 2.50 0.22 7.80
C LEU A 44 1.97 1.64 7.94
N VAL A 45 2.65 2.43 8.77
CA VAL A 45 2.31 3.84 8.96
C VAL A 45 3.55 4.70 8.81
N ALA A 46 3.33 5.92 8.35
CA ALA A 46 4.33 6.98 8.37
C ALA A 46 3.88 7.96 9.45
N GLU A 47 4.75 8.18 10.43
CA GLU A 47 4.47 9.08 11.55
C GLU A 47 5.37 10.30 11.48
N ARG A 48 4.80 11.48 11.67
CA ARG A 48 5.53 12.72 11.66
C ARG A 48 4.95 13.61 12.78
N GLU A 49 5.80 14.05 13.70
CA GLU A 49 5.38 14.91 14.82
C GLU A 49 4.22 14.33 15.64
N GLY A 50 4.21 13.01 15.81
CA GLY A 50 3.17 12.34 16.59
C GLY A 50 1.86 12.09 15.82
N HIS A 51 1.82 12.42 14.53
CA HIS A 51 0.64 12.22 13.69
C HIS A 51 0.88 11.18 12.61
N ILE A 52 -0.13 10.38 12.32
CA ILE A 52 -0.09 9.44 11.19
C ILE A 52 -0.35 10.25 9.92
N VAL A 53 0.66 10.31 9.06
CA VAL A 53 0.60 11.08 7.80
C VAL A 53 0.62 10.19 6.57
N GLY A 54 0.75 8.90 6.74
CA GLY A 54 0.69 7.92 5.67
C GLY A 54 0.33 6.53 6.20
N TRP A 55 -0.22 5.72 5.32
CA TRP A 55 -0.68 4.37 5.66
C TRP A 55 -0.61 3.49 4.42
N LEU A 56 -0.18 2.25 4.61
CA LEU A 56 -0.19 1.22 3.58
C LEU A 56 -0.72 -0.07 4.18
N GLU A 57 -1.59 -0.75 3.45
CA GLU A 57 -2.12 -2.06 3.82
C GLU A 57 -1.82 -3.04 2.70
N GLY A 58 -1.35 -4.22 3.06
CA GLY A 58 -1.06 -5.26 2.08
C GLY A 58 -1.02 -6.64 2.70
N ILE A 59 -0.79 -7.64 1.87
CA ILE A 59 -0.64 -9.03 2.29
C ILE A 59 0.60 -9.64 1.64
N LEU A 60 1.16 -10.65 2.29
CA LEU A 60 2.33 -11.38 1.78
C LEU A 60 1.99 -12.84 1.41
N ASP A 61 0.75 -13.23 1.58
CA ASP A 61 0.24 -14.57 1.28
C ASP A 61 -0.77 -14.55 0.12
N GLY A 62 -0.67 -13.54 -0.74
CA GLY A 62 -1.56 -13.39 -1.86
C GLY A 62 -1.29 -14.39 -2.98
N GLU A 63 -2.28 -14.53 -3.85
CA GLU A 63 -2.15 -15.32 -5.07
C GLU A 63 -2.73 -14.49 -6.21
N TYR A 64 -1.87 -14.14 -7.16
CA TYR A 64 -2.29 -13.36 -8.32
C TYR A 64 -3.14 -14.23 -9.24
N GLU A 65 -4.33 -13.77 -9.58
CA GLU A 65 -5.31 -14.51 -10.38
C GLU A 65 -5.03 -14.50 -11.89
N GLY A 66 -4.24 -13.54 -12.35
CA GLY A 66 -3.92 -13.44 -13.78
C GLY A 66 -2.84 -14.42 -14.21
N SER A 67 -2.53 -14.40 -15.50
CA SER A 67 -1.51 -15.26 -16.10
C SER A 67 -0.12 -14.64 -16.11
N GLY A 68 0.00 -13.36 -15.72
CA GLY A 68 1.24 -12.60 -15.84
C GLY A 68 2.24 -12.76 -14.70
N ALA A 69 1.94 -13.57 -13.69
CA ALA A 69 2.88 -13.76 -12.59
C ALA A 69 4.09 -14.58 -13.04
N PRO A 70 5.32 -14.07 -12.83
CA PRO A 70 6.54 -14.77 -13.29
C PRO A 70 7.00 -15.89 -12.37
N VAL A 71 6.43 -15.97 -11.17
CA VAL A 71 6.76 -16.98 -10.15
C VAL A 71 5.48 -17.49 -9.50
N PRO A 72 5.53 -18.72 -8.91
CA PRO A 72 4.37 -19.21 -8.16
C PRO A 72 4.09 -18.41 -6.89
N PRO A 73 2.87 -18.48 -6.36
CA PRO A 73 2.58 -17.85 -5.06
C PRO A 73 3.40 -18.50 -3.92
N PRO A 74 3.58 -17.80 -2.79
CA PRO A 74 2.84 -16.60 -2.40
C PRO A 74 3.34 -15.33 -3.11
N HIS A 75 2.41 -14.40 -3.32
CA HIS A 75 2.70 -13.09 -3.91
C HIS A 75 2.38 -11.99 -2.90
N GLY A 76 3.14 -10.90 -2.93
CA GLY A 76 2.77 -9.71 -2.19
C GLY A 76 1.71 -8.93 -2.95
N TYR A 77 0.77 -8.35 -2.22
CA TYR A 77 -0.30 -7.55 -2.79
C TYR A 77 -0.49 -6.30 -1.95
N ILE A 78 -0.26 -5.13 -2.54
CA ILE A 78 -0.54 -3.86 -1.88
C ILE A 78 -2.00 -3.53 -2.13
N LEU A 79 -2.79 -3.55 -1.06
CA LEU A 79 -4.24 -3.33 -1.12
C LEU A 79 -4.62 -1.85 -1.13
N ALA A 80 -3.87 -1.03 -0.39
CA ALA A 80 -4.17 0.40 -0.29
C ALA A 80 -2.93 1.17 0.15
N ILE A 81 -2.85 2.42 -0.27
CA ILE A 81 -1.85 3.37 0.20
C ILE A 81 -2.47 4.75 0.20
N VAL A 82 -2.35 5.46 1.32
CA VAL A 82 -2.89 6.80 1.49
C VAL A 82 -1.85 7.68 2.16
N VAL A 83 -1.64 8.88 1.64
CA VAL A 83 -0.71 9.86 2.21
C VAL A 83 -1.46 11.18 2.36
N ASP A 84 -1.26 11.84 3.51
CA ASP A 84 -1.81 13.17 3.78
C ASP A 84 -1.41 14.12 2.65
N GLU A 85 -2.39 14.80 2.08
CA GLU A 85 -2.19 15.72 0.95
C GLU A 85 -1.12 16.78 1.24
N GLU A 86 -1.09 17.31 2.45
CA GLU A 86 -0.10 18.31 2.85
C GLU A 86 1.32 17.76 2.92
N GLN A 87 1.45 16.43 3.04
CA GLN A 87 2.75 15.76 3.14
C GLN A 87 3.18 15.10 1.84
N ARG A 88 2.40 15.22 0.77
CA ARG A 88 2.76 14.68 -0.54
C ARG A 88 3.99 15.40 -1.07
N HIS A 89 4.74 14.74 -1.94
CA HIS A 89 6.00 15.22 -2.50
C HIS A 89 7.18 15.23 -1.51
N HIS A 90 7.02 14.61 -0.34
CA HIS A 90 8.10 14.40 0.63
C HIS A 90 8.62 12.95 0.62
N GLY A 91 8.22 12.16 -0.37
CA GLY A 91 8.70 10.77 -0.50
C GLY A 91 8.06 9.77 0.44
N ILE A 92 7.01 10.15 1.19
CA ILE A 92 6.38 9.28 2.18
C ILE A 92 5.77 8.04 1.52
N GLY A 93 5.05 8.20 0.42
CA GLY A 93 4.46 7.08 -0.30
C GLY A 93 5.51 6.09 -0.79
N GLY A 94 6.60 6.60 -1.35
CA GLY A 94 7.72 5.75 -1.77
C GLY A 94 8.37 5.02 -0.61
N ASP A 95 8.52 5.69 0.52
CA ASP A 95 9.12 5.08 1.72
C ASP A 95 8.22 3.96 2.28
N LEU A 96 6.90 4.15 2.24
CA LEU A 96 5.95 3.11 2.63
C LEU A 96 6.06 1.89 1.71
N ILE A 97 6.15 2.12 0.41
CA ILE A 97 6.34 1.03 -0.56
C ILE A 97 7.64 0.30 -0.30
N GLU A 98 8.75 1.01 -0.11
CA GLU A 98 10.05 0.39 0.14
C GLU A 98 10.03 -0.44 1.43
N LYS A 99 9.35 0.02 2.47
CA LYS A 99 9.20 -0.75 3.71
C LYS A 99 8.40 -2.04 3.45
N PHE A 100 7.34 -1.97 2.67
CA PHE A 100 6.58 -3.17 2.29
C PHE A 100 7.45 -4.14 1.49
N MET A 101 8.27 -3.64 0.56
CA MET A 101 9.18 -4.49 -0.22
C MET A 101 10.22 -5.15 0.67
N GLU A 102 10.72 -4.47 1.71
CA GLU A 102 11.62 -5.07 2.69
C GLU A 102 10.93 -6.21 3.46
N GLU A 103 9.68 -6.01 3.87
CA GLU A 103 8.90 -7.04 4.55
C GLU A 103 8.68 -8.25 3.64
N ALA A 104 8.36 -8.01 2.37
CA ALA A 104 8.17 -9.06 1.39
C ALA A 104 9.45 -9.86 1.18
N LEU A 105 10.58 -9.19 1.04
CA LEU A 105 11.89 -9.84 0.87
C LEU A 105 12.23 -10.69 2.10
N ALA A 106 12.00 -10.17 3.30
CA ALA A 106 12.24 -10.90 4.54
C ALA A 106 11.37 -12.15 4.65
N ALA A 107 10.16 -12.13 4.08
CA ALA A 107 9.25 -13.27 4.04
C ALA A 107 9.51 -14.21 2.85
N LYS A 108 10.54 -13.93 2.05
CA LYS A 108 10.90 -14.69 0.85
C LYS A 108 9.82 -14.64 -0.24
N VAL A 109 9.07 -13.55 -0.28
CA VAL A 109 8.10 -13.26 -1.34
C VAL A 109 8.85 -12.50 -2.42
N GLU A 110 8.87 -13.04 -3.63
CA GLU A 110 9.74 -12.54 -4.70
C GLU A 110 9.09 -11.47 -5.58
N TRP A 111 7.76 -11.38 -5.58
CA TRP A 111 7.04 -10.56 -6.54
C TRP A 111 5.81 -9.94 -5.87
N VAL A 112 5.60 -8.66 -6.12
CA VAL A 112 4.53 -7.88 -5.50
C VAL A 112 3.72 -7.22 -6.60
N PHE A 113 2.40 -7.29 -6.50
CA PHE A 113 1.52 -6.63 -7.46
C PHE A 113 0.54 -5.70 -6.77
N LEU A 114 -0.08 -4.84 -7.55
CA LEU A 114 -1.13 -3.94 -7.09
C LEU A 114 -2.05 -3.59 -8.26
N ILE A 115 -3.21 -3.03 -7.92
CA ILE A 115 -4.20 -2.56 -8.88
C ILE A 115 -4.44 -1.09 -8.57
N PRO A 116 -3.92 -0.16 -9.38
CA PRO A 116 -4.18 1.27 -9.14
C PRO A 116 -5.68 1.54 -9.20
N GLU A 117 -6.16 2.35 -8.25
CA GLU A 117 -7.56 2.74 -8.24
C GLU A 117 -7.89 3.54 -9.49
N GLY A 118 -8.98 3.17 -10.18
CA GLY A 118 -9.43 3.85 -11.38
C GLY A 118 -10.14 5.17 -11.08
N GLY A 119 -10.60 5.83 -12.14
CA GLY A 119 -11.34 7.07 -12.02
C GLY A 119 -10.44 8.30 -11.98
N GLU A 120 -10.92 9.37 -11.37
CA GLU A 120 -10.19 10.63 -11.28
C GLU A 120 -8.86 10.44 -10.60
N GLY A 121 -7.80 11.01 -11.15
CA GLY A 121 -6.45 10.90 -10.60
C GLY A 121 -5.73 9.60 -10.92
N CYS A 122 -6.34 8.70 -11.68
CA CYS A 122 -5.73 7.41 -12.03
C CYS A 122 -4.36 7.58 -12.71
N GLU A 123 -4.22 8.53 -13.63
CA GLU A 123 -2.95 8.77 -14.31
C GLU A 123 -1.84 9.14 -13.35
N ASP A 124 -2.14 9.97 -12.35
CA ASP A 124 -1.16 10.37 -11.33
C ASP A 124 -0.78 9.19 -10.45
N ARG A 125 -1.75 8.34 -10.10
CA ARG A 125 -1.48 7.13 -9.32
C ARG A 125 -0.58 6.15 -10.08
N VAL A 126 -0.88 5.92 -11.34
CA VAL A 126 -0.05 5.05 -12.19
C VAL A 126 1.37 5.60 -12.29
N ARG A 127 1.51 6.91 -12.51
CA ARG A 127 2.82 7.56 -12.59
C ARG A 127 3.59 7.41 -11.28
N PHE A 128 2.91 7.57 -10.15
CA PHE A 128 3.53 7.37 -8.84
C PHE A 128 4.07 5.94 -8.69
N PHE A 129 3.29 4.93 -9.09
CA PHE A 129 3.74 3.55 -9.00
C PHE A 129 4.89 3.24 -9.96
N ILE A 130 4.88 3.82 -11.15
CA ILE A 130 6.01 3.71 -12.07
C ILE A 130 7.28 4.26 -11.43
N HIS A 131 7.20 5.42 -10.80
CA HIS A 131 8.34 6.02 -10.09
C HIS A 131 8.79 5.18 -8.91
N SER A 132 7.92 4.35 -8.38
CA SER A 132 8.23 3.43 -7.28
C SER A 132 8.73 2.06 -7.76
N GLY A 133 9.00 1.93 -9.06
CA GLY A 133 9.59 0.71 -9.63
C GLY A 133 8.60 -0.31 -10.15
N PHE A 134 7.30 -0.03 -10.09
CA PHE A 134 6.29 -0.93 -10.63
C PHE A 134 6.14 -0.73 -12.13
N THR A 135 5.86 -1.81 -12.84
CA THR A 135 5.60 -1.76 -14.28
C THR A 135 4.26 -2.39 -14.59
N PRO A 136 3.53 -1.88 -15.60
CA PRO A 136 2.31 -2.53 -16.06
C PRO A 136 2.59 -3.97 -16.50
N THR A 137 1.80 -4.89 -16.00
CA THR A 137 1.95 -6.33 -16.29
C THR A 137 0.88 -6.81 -17.25
N GLU A 138 -0.38 -6.54 -16.94
CA GLU A 138 -1.50 -6.91 -17.82
C GLU A 138 -2.75 -6.16 -17.39
N VAL A 139 -3.80 -6.27 -18.19
CA VAL A 139 -5.12 -5.72 -17.86
C VAL A 139 -6.07 -6.90 -17.66
N LEU A 140 -6.65 -7.01 -16.46
CA LEU A 140 -7.64 -8.04 -16.14
C LEU A 140 -9.03 -7.50 -16.42
N ASP A 141 -9.90 -8.37 -16.95
CA ASP A 141 -11.32 -8.04 -17.18
C ASP A 141 -11.52 -6.76 -17.99
N GLU A 142 -10.57 -6.43 -18.86
CA GLU A 142 -10.58 -5.26 -19.74
C GLU A 142 -10.59 -3.90 -19.00
N LYS A 143 -10.55 -3.91 -17.66
CA LYS A 143 -10.71 -2.68 -16.87
C LYS A 143 -9.67 -2.48 -15.77
N ARG A 144 -9.05 -3.55 -15.27
CA ARG A 144 -8.15 -3.46 -14.14
C ARG A 144 -6.70 -3.57 -14.59
N LEU A 145 -6.00 -2.46 -14.60
CA LEU A 145 -4.56 -2.46 -14.86
C LEU A 145 -3.84 -3.09 -13.66
N ILE A 146 -3.00 -4.07 -13.94
CA ILE A 146 -2.15 -4.68 -12.91
C ILE A 146 -0.74 -4.15 -13.09
N MET A 147 -0.14 -3.73 -11.99
CA MET A 147 1.26 -3.31 -11.96
C MET A 147 2.01 -4.20 -10.99
N ALA A 148 3.27 -4.46 -11.26
CA ALA A 148 4.05 -5.39 -10.45
C ALA A 148 5.52 -4.99 -10.39
N ARG A 149 6.19 -5.53 -9.38
CA ARG A 149 7.61 -5.28 -9.12
C ARG A 149 8.23 -6.47 -8.41
N TRP A 150 9.45 -6.79 -8.77
CA TRP A 150 10.26 -7.76 -8.03
C TRP A 150 10.74 -7.16 -6.70
N THR A 151 10.83 -7.99 -5.70
CA THR A 151 11.46 -7.60 -4.44
C THR A 151 13.01 -7.68 -4.52
#